data_d74786adf95c448b79267558744685a6
#
_entry.id   d74786adf95c448b79267558744685a6
#
_cell.length_a   1.000
_cell.length_b   1.000
_cell.length_c   1.000
_cell.angle_alpha   90.00
_cell.angle_beta   90.00
_cell.angle_gamma   90.00
#
_symmetry.space_group_name_H-M   'P 1'
#
loop_
_entity.id
_entity.type
_entity.pdbx_description
1 polymer ?
#
loop_
_entity_poly.entity_id
_entity_poly.type
_entity_poly.pdbx_seq_one_letter_code
_entity_poly.pdbx_strand_id
1 'polypeptide(L)'
;QVELGHLTDAVETFEKLTLKQPNYPRAFYTLGETYWKLGKEGDAHYYLGIHYNNKRDFKNAVFHLKKAIENIDEPYKKAKAEELLKEIRVKKSQSEKDDSNKKQTN
;
A
#
# COMPACT_ATOMS: atom_id res chain seq x y z
N GLN A 1 26.84 4.90 5.29
CA GLN A 1 26.93 3.97 4.16
C GLN A 1 26.75 2.53 4.60
N VAL A 2 27.28 2.17 5.77
CA VAL A 2 26.98 0.87 6.38
C VAL A 2 25.49 0.76 6.66
N GLU A 3 24.88 1.87 7.12
CA GLU A 3 23.44 1.93 7.33
C GLU A 3 22.64 1.73 6.05
N LEU A 4 23.07 2.34 4.95
CA LEU A 4 22.40 2.18 3.66
C LEU A 4 22.45 0.74 3.17
N GLY A 5 23.59 0.07 3.39
CA GLY A 5 23.72 -1.35 3.06
C GLY A 5 22.76 -2.21 3.85
N HIS A 6 22.65 -1.94 5.16
CA HIS A 6 21.72 -2.66 6.02
C HIS A 6 20.26 -2.40 5.62
N LEU A 7 19.93 -1.17 5.23
CA LEU A 7 18.57 -0.84 4.79
C LEU A 7 18.22 -1.55 3.49
N THR A 8 19.18 -1.63 2.56
CA THR A 8 18.99 -2.32 1.30
C THR A 8 18.77 -3.82 1.53
N ASP A 9 19.55 -4.42 2.43
CA ASP A 9 19.40 -5.84 2.78
C ASP A 9 18.05 -6.09 3.43
N ALA A 10 17.60 -5.18 4.30
CA ALA A 10 16.31 -5.27 4.95
C ALA A 10 15.17 -5.24 3.93
N VAL A 11 15.26 -4.34 2.94
CA VAL A 11 14.27 -4.26 1.87
C VAL A 11 14.16 -5.60 1.14
N GLU A 12 15.30 -6.17 0.72
CA GLU A 12 15.33 -7.46 0.03
C GLU A 12 14.66 -8.55 0.85
N THR A 13 15.02 -8.61 2.13
CA THR A 13 14.48 -9.62 3.05
C THR A 13 12.98 -9.48 3.19
N PHE A 14 12.49 -8.26 3.44
CA PHE A 14 11.06 -8.02 3.62
C PHE A 14 10.27 -8.17 2.33
N GLU A 15 10.85 -7.83 1.18
CA GLU A 15 10.17 -8.06 -0.10
C GLU A 15 9.97 -9.55 -0.35
N LYS A 16 10.97 -10.37 -0.05
CA LYS A 16 10.83 -11.83 -0.15
C LYS A 16 9.78 -12.36 0.81
N LEU A 17 9.74 -11.80 2.01
CA LEU A 17 8.75 -12.19 3.01
C LEU A 17 7.32 -11.89 2.54
N THR A 18 7.10 -10.73 1.91
CA THR A 18 5.77 -10.38 1.40
C THR A 18 5.31 -11.29 0.27
N LEU A 19 6.25 -11.86 -0.50
CA LEU A 19 5.92 -12.82 -1.54
C LEU A 19 5.48 -14.16 -0.93
N LYS A 20 6.10 -14.57 0.17
CA LYS A 20 5.77 -15.83 0.84
C LYS A 20 4.56 -15.71 1.75
N GLN A 21 4.41 -14.57 2.41
CA GLN A 21 3.34 -14.32 3.37
C GLN A 21 2.70 -12.96 3.10
N PRO A 22 1.87 -12.87 2.06
CA PRO A 22 1.29 -11.57 1.66
C PRO A 22 0.38 -10.94 2.71
N ASN A 23 -0.04 -11.71 3.70
CA ASN A 23 -0.90 -11.21 4.77
C ASN A 23 -0.13 -10.88 6.06
N TYR A 24 1.21 -10.89 6.02
CA TYR A 24 2.02 -10.56 7.19
C TYR A 24 1.93 -9.05 7.45
N PRO A 25 1.24 -8.63 8.52
CA PRO A 25 0.85 -7.21 8.65
C PRO A 25 2.00 -6.23 8.78
N ARG A 26 3.07 -6.62 9.46
CA ARG A 26 4.19 -5.72 9.73
C ARG A 26 5.14 -5.51 8.56
N ALA A 27 5.21 -6.50 7.65
CA ALA A 27 6.18 -6.45 6.57
C ALA A 27 5.98 -5.24 5.67
N PHE A 28 4.74 -4.93 5.32
CA PHE A 28 4.45 -3.80 4.43
C PHE A 28 4.75 -2.45 5.08
N TYR A 29 4.42 -2.31 6.35
CA TYR A 29 4.73 -1.08 7.09
C TYR A 29 6.24 -0.89 7.20
N THR A 30 6.97 -1.95 7.57
CA THR A 30 8.42 -1.92 7.68
C THR A 30 9.09 -1.59 6.35
N LEU A 31 8.58 -2.17 5.26
CA LEU A 31 9.07 -1.83 3.91
C LEU A 31 8.85 -0.36 3.59
N GLY A 32 7.66 0.15 3.90
CA GLY A 32 7.37 1.56 3.68
C GLY A 32 8.33 2.47 4.42
N GLU A 33 8.56 2.19 5.70
CA GLU A 33 9.50 2.97 6.52
C GLU A 33 10.92 2.87 5.99
N THR A 34 11.35 1.68 5.59
CA THR A 34 12.70 1.45 5.11
C THR A 34 12.95 2.19 3.80
N TYR A 35 12.01 2.12 2.86
CA TYR A 35 12.12 2.87 1.62
C TYR A 35 12.13 4.38 1.86
N TRP A 36 11.36 4.84 2.84
CA TRP A 36 11.37 6.25 3.22
C TRP A 36 12.75 6.67 3.68
N LYS A 37 13.40 5.86 4.52
CA LYS A 37 14.78 6.12 4.98
C LYS A 37 15.79 6.10 3.84
N LEU A 38 15.52 5.30 2.80
CA LEU A 38 16.37 5.25 1.61
C LEU A 38 16.12 6.42 0.65
N GLY A 39 15.17 7.28 0.95
CA GLY A 39 14.82 8.41 0.10
C GLY A 39 13.99 8.03 -1.11
N LYS A 40 13.44 6.82 -1.13
CA LYS A 40 12.60 6.34 -2.24
C LYS A 40 11.13 6.51 -1.87
N GLU A 41 10.64 7.74 -2.01
CA GLU A 41 9.29 8.10 -1.57
C GLU A 41 8.18 7.36 -2.30
N GLY A 42 8.32 7.17 -3.61
CA GLY A 42 7.32 6.43 -4.39
C GLY A 42 7.13 5.01 -3.88
N ASP A 43 8.24 4.30 -3.67
CA ASP A 43 8.20 2.94 -3.12
C ASP A 43 7.65 2.93 -1.70
N ALA A 44 8.03 3.93 -0.89
CA ALA A 44 7.53 4.05 0.48
C ALA A 44 6.01 4.18 0.49
N HIS A 45 5.47 5.08 -0.32
CA HIS A 45 4.01 5.26 -0.41
C HIS A 45 3.32 4.01 -0.93
N TYR A 46 3.95 3.30 -1.86
CA TYR A 46 3.40 2.05 -2.40
C TYR A 46 3.16 1.02 -1.28
N TYR A 47 4.18 0.76 -0.47
CA TYR A 47 4.05 -0.23 0.59
C TYR A 47 3.16 0.24 1.74
N LEU A 48 3.18 1.54 2.06
CA LEU A 48 2.25 2.09 3.04
C LEU A 48 0.81 1.99 2.56
N GLY A 49 0.59 2.21 1.26
CA GLY A 49 -0.73 2.04 0.67
C GLY A 49 -1.27 0.62 0.84
N ILE A 50 -0.42 -0.37 0.58
CA ILE A 50 -0.77 -1.77 0.77
C ILE A 50 -1.05 -2.07 2.24
N HIS A 51 -0.21 -1.55 3.13
CA HIS A 51 -0.38 -1.71 4.57
C HIS A 51 -1.75 -1.23 5.04
N TYR A 52 -2.11 -0.02 4.67
CA TYR A 52 -3.40 0.56 5.08
C TYR A 52 -4.58 -0.14 4.41
N ASN A 53 -4.42 -0.58 3.16
CA ASN A 53 -5.46 -1.36 2.50
C ASN A 53 -5.72 -2.67 3.25
N ASN A 54 -4.66 -3.34 3.68
CA ASN A 54 -4.78 -4.60 4.44
C ASN A 54 -5.47 -4.38 5.79
N LYS A 55 -5.31 -3.20 6.37
CA LYS A 55 -5.99 -2.81 7.62
C LYS A 55 -7.40 -2.30 7.40
N ARG A 56 -7.83 -2.19 6.15
CA ARG A 56 -9.11 -1.63 5.75
C ARG A 56 -9.24 -0.15 6.10
N ASP A 57 -8.13 0.53 6.25
CA ASP A 57 -8.07 1.98 6.40
C ASP A 57 -7.97 2.59 5.01
N PHE A 58 -9.10 2.66 4.33
CA PHE A 58 -9.13 3.03 2.92
C PHE A 58 -8.79 4.49 2.66
N LYS A 59 -9.06 5.37 3.59
CA LYS A 59 -8.70 6.78 3.46
C LYS A 59 -7.18 6.94 3.33
N ASN A 60 -6.43 6.34 4.24
CA ASN A 60 -4.97 6.39 4.20
C ASN A 60 -4.40 5.58 3.05
N ALA A 61 -5.02 4.44 2.72
CA ALA A 61 -4.60 3.64 1.57
C ALA A 61 -4.69 4.45 0.27
N VAL A 62 -5.80 5.13 0.05
CA VAL A 62 -6.00 5.96 -1.15
C VAL A 62 -4.95 7.07 -1.21
N PHE A 63 -4.70 7.76 -0.10
CA PHE A 63 -3.70 8.81 -0.04
C PHE A 63 -2.32 8.30 -0.49
N HIS A 64 -1.87 7.21 0.11
CA HIS A 64 -0.54 6.67 -0.20
C HIS A 64 -0.46 6.08 -1.60
N LEU A 65 -1.49 5.39 -2.07
CA LEU A 65 -1.49 4.82 -3.42
C LEU A 65 -1.45 5.90 -4.49
N LYS A 66 -2.16 7.00 -4.29
CA LYS A 66 -2.10 8.14 -5.22
C LYS A 66 -0.70 8.73 -5.27
N LYS A 67 -0.07 8.90 -4.10
CA LYS A 67 1.30 9.41 -4.03
C LYS A 67 2.28 8.45 -4.70
N ALA A 68 2.08 7.16 -4.54
CA ALA A 68 2.92 6.16 -5.20
C ALA A 68 2.82 6.29 -6.72
N ILE A 69 1.61 6.38 -7.26
CA ILE A 69 1.38 6.49 -8.70
C ILE A 69 2.09 7.72 -9.28
N GLU A 70 2.07 8.82 -8.53
CA GLU A 70 2.71 10.08 -8.97
C GLU A 70 4.24 9.99 -8.97
N ASN A 71 4.83 9.18 -8.08
CA ASN A 71 6.27 9.25 -7.78
C ASN A 71 7.06 7.99 -8.12
N ILE A 72 6.39 6.91 -8.50
CA ILE A 72 7.07 5.64 -8.76
C ILE A 72 7.25 5.46 -10.28
N ASP A 73 8.45 5.05 -10.68
CA ASP A 73 8.78 4.83 -12.10
C ASP A 73 8.69 3.36 -12.49
N GLU A 74 8.76 2.46 -11.51
CA GLU A 74 8.74 1.05 -11.77
C GLU A 74 7.35 0.62 -12.25
N PRO A 75 7.22 0.10 -13.51
CA PRO A 75 5.92 -0.15 -14.12
C PRO A 75 5.04 -1.16 -13.37
N TYR A 76 5.64 -2.20 -12.83
CA TYR A 76 4.87 -3.24 -12.11
C TYR A 76 4.19 -2.68 -10.87
N LYS A 77 4.96 -1.95 -10.05
CA LYS A 77 4.40 -1.36 -8.82
C LYS A 77 3.38 -0.28 -9.14
N LYS A 78 3.64 0.51 -10.17
CA LYS A 78 2.70 1.55 -10.59
C LYS A 78 1.36 0.94 -11.02
N ALA A 79 1.40 -0.08 -11.86
CA ALA A 79 0.21 -0.78 -12.31
C ALA A 79 -0.54 -1.42 -11.14
N LYS A 80 0.20 -2.00 -10.20
CA LYS A 80 -0.40 -2.62 -9.01
C LYS A 80 -1.08 -1.59 -8.12
N ALA A 81 -0.46 -0.43 -7.94
CA ALA A 81 -1.05 0.66 -7.17
C ALA A 81 -2.35 1.15 -7.81
N GLU A 82 -2.36 1.31 -9.13
CA GLU A 82 -3.55 1.72 -9.86
C GLU A 82 -4.68 0.69 -9.71
N GLU A 83 -4.34 -0.59 -9.80
CA GLU A 83 -5.29 -1.69 -9.61
C GLU A 83 -5.90 -1.67 -8.20
N LEU A 84 -5.06 -1.53 -7.19
CA LEU A 84 -5.51 -1.48 -5.79
C LEU A 84 -6.41 -0.27 -5.54
N LEU A 85 -6.05 0.87 -6.09
CA LEU A 85 -6.87 2.09 -5.97
C LEU A 85 -8.25 1.88 -6.58
N LYS A 86 -8.31 1.25 -7.73
CA LYS A 86 -9.57 0.93 -8.40
C LYS A 86 -10.43 -0.01 -7.55
N GLU A 87 -9.81 -1.05 -6.98
CA GLU A 87 -10.50 -2.00 -6.10
C GLU A 87 -11.08 -1.31 -4.87
N ILE A 88 -10.33 -0.39 -4.27
CA ILE A 88 -10.79 0.35 -3.10
C ILE A 88 -12.00 1.22 -3.44
N ARG A 89 -11.98 1.88 -4.59
CA ARG A 89 -13.10 2.71 -5.06
C ARG A 89 -14.36 1.88 -5.25
N VAL A 90 -14.22 0.68 -5.78
CA VAL A 90 -15.36 -0.24 -5.95
C VAL A 90 -15.92 -0.65 -4.58
N LYS A 91 -15.06 -1.01 -3.63
CA LYS A 91 -15.47 -1.39 -2.28
C LYS A 91 -16.18 -0.26 -1.56
N LYS A 92 -15.69 0.97 -1.68
CA LYS A 92 -16.32 2.16 -1.09
C LYS A 92 -17.71 2.39 -1.67
N SER A 93 -17.84 2.31 -2.98
CA SER A 93 -19.10 2.48 -3.68
C SER A 93 -20.12 1.43 -3.24
N GLN A 94 -19.67 0.17 -3.11
CA GLN A 94 -20.52 -0.94 -2.64
C GLN A 94 -21.01 -0.68 -1.21
N SER A 95 -20.11 -0.27 -0.33
CA SER A 95 -20.43 0.03 1.07
C SER A 95 -21.46 1.16 1.18
N GLU A 96 -21.31 2.20 0.38
CA GLU A 96 -22.25 3.32 0.33
C GLU A 96 -23.63 2.88 -0.15
N LYS A 97 -23.69 2.01 -1.15
CA LYS A 97 -24.95 1.45 -1.66
C LYS A 97 -25.65 0.61 -0.59
N ASP A 98 -24.89 -0.22 0.13
CA ASP A 98 -25.44 -1.06 1.20
C ASP A 98 -26.03 -0.20 2.32
N ASP A 99 -25.31 0.87 2.71
CA ASP A 99 -25.80 1.80 3.73
C ASP A 99 -27.07 2.52 3.28
N SER A 100 -27.13 2.93 2.02
CA SER A 100 -28.33 3.58 1.45
C SER A 100 -29.51 2.62 1.46
N ASN A 101 -29.29 1.37 1.10
CA ASN A 101 -30.36 0.35 1.11
C ASN A 101 -30.87 0.10 2.52
N LYS A 102 -29.98 0.05 3.51
CA LYS A 102 -30.36 -0.12 4.92
C LYS A 102 -31.23 1.04 5.41
N LYS A 103 -30.89 2.27 5.02
CA LYS A 103 -31.66 3.45 5.37
C LYS A 103 -33.05 3.44 4.75
N GLN A 104 -33.15 2.91 3.53
CA GLN A 104 -34.42 2.86 2.80
C GLN A 104 -35.39 1.80 3.36
N THR A 105 -34.89 0.78 4.01
CA THR A 105 -35.71 -0.31 4.56
C THR A 105 -36.27 0.02 5.94
N ASN A 106 -35.85 1.11 6.54
CA ASN A 106 -36.38 1.59 7.80
C ASN A 106 -37.50 2.61 7.60
#